data_ba886adbb3f0cf2405db51e90a3a476c
#
_entry.id   ba886adbb3f0cf2405db51e90a3a476c
#
_cell.length_a   1.000
_cell.length_b   1.000
_cell.length_c   1.000
_cell.angle_alpha   90.00
_cell.angle_beta   90.00
_cell.angle_gamma   90.00
#
_symmetry.space_group_name_H-M   'P 1'
#
loop_
_entity.id
_entity.type
_entity.pdbx_description
1 polymer ?
#
loop_
_entity_poly.entity_id
_entity_poly.type
_entity_poly.pdbx_seq_one_letter_code
_entity_poly.pdbx_strand_id
1 'polypeptide(L)'
;FINKNGEFTVNIALIENQQATMGVIYVPVTQELYFSDEKAYKINNITSAAHTLADLITSANELPLKTERTDFVVVASRSHMSDETKIFIEEKETKHNNISLLSKGSSLKLCMVAENAADCYPRFAPTMEWDTAAGNAIINAAGGIVIDQTTKEKMKYNKENLLNNWFLAQLN
;
A
#
# COMPACT_ATOMS: atom_id res chain seq x y z
N PHE A 1 17.94 -2.04 -1.99
CA PHE A 1 19.30 -1.49 -1.97
C PHE A 1 20.20 -2.19 -2.99
N ILE A 2 20.20 -3.51 -3.06
CA ILE A 2 21.12 -4.28 -3.93
C ILE A 2 20.94 -3.92 -5.40
N ASN A 3 19.73 -3.74 -5.88
CA ASN A 3 19.44 -3.47 -7.30
C ASN A 3 19.49 -1.99 -7.69
N LYS A 4 19.75 -1.08 -6.75
CA LYS A 4 19.80 0.40 -6.96
C LYS A 4 18.68 0.94 -7.85
N ASN A 5 17.47 0.36 -7.76
CA ASN A 5 16.31 0.72 -8.58
C ASN A 5 15.52 1.94 -8.04
N GLY A 6 15.98 2.54 -6.95
CA GLY A 6 15.33 3.70 -6.34
C GLY A 6 13.99 3.42 -5.61
N GLU A 7 13.57 2.16 -5.56
CA GLU A 7 12.29 1.76 -4.94
C GLU A 7 12.45 1.51 -3.44
N PHE A 8 12.89 2.52 -2.68
CA PHE A 8 12.91 2.48 -1.22
C PHE A 8 12.07 3.62 -0.64
N THR A 9 11.57 3.43 0.56
CA THR A 9 10.62 4.32 1.20
C THR A 9 10.99 4.57 2.65
N VAL A 10 10.58 5.72 3.17
CA VAL A 10 10.54 6.03 4.60
C VAL A 10 9.09 5.88 5.05
N ASN A 11 8.83 5.03 6.04
CA ASN A 11 7.49 4.72 6.52
C ASN A 11 7.35 5.14 7.99
N ILE A 12 6.31 5.89 8.31
CA ILE A 12 5.95 6.28 9.67
C ILE A 12 4.45 6.03 9.84
N ALA A 13 4.05 5.39 10.93
CA ALA A 13 2.64 5.14 11.24
C ALA A 13 2.33 5.44 12.70
N LEU A 14 1.14 5.95 12.95
CA LEU A 14 0.54 6.02 14.27
C LEU A 14 -0.33 4.77 14.48
N ILE A 15 -0.10 4.08 15.60
CA ILE A 15 -0.87 2.90 15.98
C ILE A 15 -1.67 3.22 17.24
N GLU A 16 -2.98 3.09 17.15
CA GLU A 16 -3.89 3.27 18.29
C GLU A 16 -4.81 2.06 18.40
N ASN A 17 -4.94 1.48 19.58
CA ASN A 17 -5.78 0.30 19.80
C ASN A 17 -5.53 -0.84 18.80
N GLN A 18 -4.27 -1.10 18.50
CA GLN A 18 -3.81 -2.10 17.52
C GLN A 18 -4.22 -1.82 16.05
N GLN A 19 -4.69 -0.62 15.74
CA GLN A 19 -5.02 -0.19 14.38
C GLN A 19 -4.05 0.88 13.90
N ALA A 20 -3.68 0.84 12.63
CA ALA A 20 -2.94 1.90 11.97
C ALA A 20 -3.92 3.04 11.62
N THR A 21 -3.84 4.16 12.34
CA THR A 21 -4.77 5.29 12.23
C THR A 21 -4.26 6.40 11.33
N MET A 22 -2.94 6.64 11.32
CA MET A 22 -2.30 7.60 10.42
C MET A 22 -1.06 6.98 9.79
N GLY A 23 -0.74 7.37 8.58
CA GLY A 23 0.42 6.88 7.85
C GLY A 23 1.09 7.94 7.01
N VAL A 24 2.42 7.87 6.94
CA VAL A 24 3.24 8.67 6.04
C VAL A 24 4.23 7.75 5.34
N ILE A 25 4.27 7.81 4.02
CA ILE A 25 5.26 7.12 3.18
C ILE A 25 5.91 8.15 2.26
N TYR A 26 7.21 8.34 2.42
CA TYR A 26 8.00 9.19 1.54
C TYR A 26 8.88 8.34 0.63
N VAL A 27 8.90 8.68 -0.66
CA VAL A 27 9.72 8.04 -1.70
C VAL A 27 10.85 9.00 -2.07
N PRO A 28 12.05 8.87 -1.51
CA PRO A 28 13.10 9.88 -1.66
C PRO A 28 13.57 10.11 -3.09
N VAL A 29 13.56 9.08 -3.93
CA VAL A 29 14.07 9.17 -5.31
C VAL A 29 13.12 9.91 -6.24
N THR A 30 11.81 9.66 -6.12
CA THR A 30 10.77 10.31 -6.92
C THR A 30 10.19 11.54 -6.25
N GLN A 31 10.58 11.81 -5.01
CA GLN A 31 10.06 12.90 -4.19
C GLN A 31 8.52 12.86 -4.05
N GLU A 32 7.96 11.65 -4.00
CA GLU A 32 6.55 11.44 -3.75
C GLU A 32 6.29 11.29 -2.26
N LEU A 33 5.20 11.89 -1.79
CA LEU A 33 4.72 11.76 -0.42
C LEU A 33 3.29 11.23 -0.44
N TYR A 34 3.06 10.14 0.28
CA TYR A 34 1.74 9.62 0.59
C TYR A 34 1.49 9.80 2.08
N PHE A 35 0.34 10.31 2.45
CA PHE A 35 -0.02 10.46 3.86
C PHE A 35 -1.52 10.36 4.08
N SER A 36 -1.89 10.06 5.30
CA SER A 36 -3.29 9.95 5.70
C SER A 36 -3.53 10.53 7.10
N ASP A 37 -4.72 11.06 7.25
CA ASP A 37 -5.43 11.37 8.47
C ASP A 37 -6.86 10.83 8.30
N GLU A 38 -7.90 11.65 8.30
CA GLU A 38 -9.28 11.21 7.96
C GLU A 38 -9.38 10.76 6.49
N LYS A 39 -8.58 11.32 5.60
CA LYS A 39 -8.48 11.01 4.18
C LYS A 39 -7.05 10.67 3.81
N ALA A 40 -6.89 10.05 2.65
CA ALA A 40 -5.57 9.75 2.09
C ALA A 40 -5.21 10.73 0.97
N TYR A 41 -3.91 11.04 0.87
CA TYR A 41 -3.39 12.06 -0.02
C TYR A 41 -2.07 11.64 -0.68
N LYS A 42 -1.83 12.16 -1.88
CA LYS A 42 -0.55 12.04 -2.59
C LYS A 42 -0.06 13.41 -3.07
N ILE A 43 1.23 13.68 -2.84
CA ILE A 43 1.96 14.82 -3.42
C ILE A 43 3.08 14.28 -4.29
N ASN A 44 3.21 14.84 -5.49
CA ASN A 44 4.37 14.63 -6.36
C ASN A 44 5.36 15.78 -6.23
N ASN A 45 6.66 15.47 -6.34
CA ASN A 45 7.76 16.46 -6.33
C ASN A 45 7.77 17.35 -5.07
N ILE A 46 7.54 16.74 -3.88
CA ILE A 46 7.65 17.47 -2.63
C ILE A 46 9.11 17.88 -2.39
N THR A 47 9.31 19.16 -2.07
CA THR A 47 10.62 19.70 -1.72
C THR A 47 10.82 19.73 -0.21
N SER A 48 12.06 19.92 0.25
CA SER A 48 12.44 19.94 1.67
C SER A 48 12.05 21.22 2.43
N ALA A 49 11.18 22.06 1.88
CA ALA A 49 10.66 23.23 2.57
C ALA A 49 9.79 22.80 3.78
N ALA A 50 9.79 23.59 4.84
CA ALA A 50 8.89 23.37 5.96
C ALA A 50 7.44 23.60 5.49
N HIS A 51 6.58 22.62 5.71
CA HIS A 51 5.17 22.68 5.35
C HIS A 51 4.30 22.52 6.60
N THR A 52 3.19 23.25 6.66
CA THR A 52 2.10 22.91 7.57
C THR A 52 1.24 21.78 6.98
N LEU A 53 0.46 21.10 7.77
CA LEU A 53 -0.49 20.09 7.27
C LEU A 53 -1.48 20.71 6.27
N ALA A 54 -1.94 21.94 6.51
CA ALA A 54 -2.83 22.65 5.60
C ALA A 54 -2.19 22.91 4.22
N ASP A 55 -0.90 23.27 4.19
CA ASP A 55 -0.15 23.47 2.94
C ASP A 55 -0.04 22.15 2.17
N LEU A 56 0.25 21.05 2.89
CA LEU A 56 0.34 19.71 2.29
C LEU A 56 -1.01 19.30 1.68
N ILE A 57 -2.10 19.41 2.42
CA ILE A 57 -3.44 19.05 1.94
C ILE A 57 -3.84 19.89 0.72
N THR A 58 -3.53 21.20 0.72
CA THR A 58 -3.86 22.10 -0.39
C THR A 58 -3.13 21.74 -1.68
N SER A 59 -1.91 21.21 -1.57
CA SER A 59 -1.07 20.82 -2.73
C SER A 59 -1.23 19.35 -3.14
N ALA A 60 -2.00 18.57 -2.38
CA ALA A 60 -2.13 17.14 -2.57
C ALA A 60 -3.32 16.77 -3.47
N ASN A 61 -3.20 15.59 -4.08
CA ASN A 61 -4.34 14.89 -4.67
C ASN A 61 -4.95 13.96 -3.62
N GLU A 62 -6.27 14.06 -3.41
CA GLU A 62 -7.00 13.14 -2.55
C GLU A 62 -7.07 11.75 -3.21
N LEU A 63 -6.88 10.70 -2.44
CA LEU A 63 -6.93 9.30 -2.90
C LEU A 63 -8.29 8.66 -2.56
N PRO A 64 -8.75 7.67 -3.34
CA PRO A 64 -8.10 7.12 -4.54
C PRO A 64 -8.24 8.05 -5.76
N LEU A 65 -7.27 7.98 -6.67
CA LEU A 65 -7.34 8.71 -7.93
C LEU A 65 -8.38 8.09 -8.87
N LYS A 66 -8.98 8.92 -9.74
CA LYS A 66 -9.81 8.41 -10.83
C LYS A 66 -8.93 7.67 -11.84
N THR A 67 -9.41 6.55 -12.33
CA THR A 67 -8.74 5.77 -13.38
C THR A 67 -9.75 5.37 -14.46
N GLU A 68 -9.28 5.31 -15.71
CA GLU A 68 -10.04 4.81 -16.86
C GLU A 68 -9.61 3.40 -17.27
N ARG A 69 -8.73 2.75 -16.48
CA ARG A 69 -8.28 1.39 -16.77
C ARG A 69 -9.46 0.41 -16.73
N THR A 70 -9.42 -0.57 -17.62
CA THR A 70 -10.41 -1.64 -17.73
C THR A 70 -9.90 -2.97 -17.18
N ASP A 71 -8.58 -3.10 -17.05
CA ASP A 71 -7.95 -4.31 -16.55
C ASP A 71 -8.05 -4.38 -15.01
N PHE A 72 -8.23 -5.58 -14.50
CA PHE A 72 -8.01 -5.85 -13.09
C PHE A 72 -6.51 -5.95 -12.83
N VAL A 73 -5.98 -5.07 -11.99
CA VAL A 73 -4.54 -4.95 -11.77
C VAL A 73 -4.17 -5.55 -10.42
N VAL A 74 -3.30 -6.55 -10.45
CA VAL A 74 -2.68 -7.14 -9.26
C VAL A 74 -1.25 -6.62 -9.16
N VAL A 75 -0.91 -5.99 -8.03
CA VAL A 75 0.49 -5.64 -7.76
C VAL A 75 1.15 -6.73 -6.92
N ALA A 76 2.31 -7.21 -7.36
CA ALA A 76 3.04 -8.29 -6.70
C ALA A 76 4.55 -8.00 -6.60
N SER A 77 5.28 -8.81 -5.85
CA SER A 77 6.74 -8.70 -5.78
C SER A 77 7.38 -9.43 -6.95
N ARG A 78 8.34 -8.79 -7.63
CA ARG A 78 9.13 -9.40 -8.71
C ARG A 78 9.95 -10.62 -8.24
N SER A 79 10.51 -10.52 -7.05
CA SER A 79 11.48 -11.49 -6.53
C SER A 79 10.88 -12.53 -5.57
N HIS A 80 9.60 -12.43 -5.24
CA HIS A 80 8.96 -13.26 -4.21
C HIS A 80 7.51 -13.58 -4.62
N MET A 81 7.32 -14.08 -5.84
CA MET A 81 6.03 -14.62 -6.26
C MET A 81 5.94 -16.05 -5.76
N SER A 82 5.24 -16.25 -4.65
CA SER A 82 4.96 -17.56 -4.10
C SER A 82 3.93 -18.31 -4.94
N ASP A 83 3.85 -19.63 -4.79
CA ASP A 83 2.85 -20.42 -5.49
C ASP A 83 1.43 -20.04 -5.09
N GLU A 84 1.19 -19.65 -3.84
CA GLU A 84 -0.09 -19.12 -3.37
C GLU A 84 -0.47 -17.81 -4.08
N THR A 85 0.51 -16.97 -4.37
CA THR A 85 0.26 -15.73 -5.15
C THR A 85 -0.14 -16.07 -6.59
N LYS A 86 0.46 -17.09 -7.20
CA LYS A 86 0.08 -17.55 -8.55
C LYS A 86 -1.35 -18.11 -8.55
N ILE A 87 -1.68 -18.99 -7.59
CA ILE A 87 -3.03 -19.54 -7.43
C ILE A 87 -4.05 -18.40 -7.27
N PHE A 88 -3.76 -17.40 -6.45
CA PHE A 88 -4.63 -16.23 -6.28
C PHE A 88 -4.87 -15.49 -7.59
N ILE A 89 -3.82 -15.31 -8.41
CA ILE A 89 -3.93 -14.65 -9.71
C ILE A 89 -4.79 -15.48 -10.66
N GLU A 90 -4.56 -16.80 -10.75
CA GLU A 90 -5.35 -17.73 -11.56
C GLU A 90 -6.83 -17.71 -11.16
N GLU A 91 -7.15 -17.64 -9.86
CA GLU A 91 -8.53 -17.46 -9.39
C GLU A 91 -9.14 -16.13 -9.86
N LYS A 92 -8.36 -15.05 -9.92
CA LYS A 92 -8.84 -13.77 -10.43
C LYS A 92 -9.08 -13.80 -11.95
N GLU A 93 -8.26 -14.51 -12.70
CA GLU A 93 -8.43 -14.72 -14.15
C GLU A 93 -9.76 -15.40 -14.50
N THR A 94 -10.31 -16.21 -13.61
CA THR A 94 -11.65 -16.79 -13.81
C THR A 94 -12.78 -15.77 -13.71
N LYS A 95 -12.54 -14.61 -13.06
CA LYS A 95 -13.56 -13.61 -12.74
C LYS A 95 -13.41 -12.31 -13.54
N HIS A 96 -12.24 -12.08 -14.11
CA HIS A 96 -11.93 -10.85 -14.85
C HIS A 96 -11.39 -11.20 -16.23
N ASN A 97 -11.91 -10.54 -17.28
CA ASN A 97 -11.51 -10.81 -18.66
C ASN A 97 -10.04 -10.46 -18.94
N ASN A 98 -9.53 -9.43 -18.28
CA ASN A 98 -8.16 -8.97 -18.45
C ASN A 98 -7.53 -8.75 -17.08
N ILE A 99 -6.39 -9.37 -16.82
CA ILE A 99 -5.57 -9.12 -15.63
C ILE A 99 -4.21 -8.58 -16.06
N SER A 100 -3.82 -7.49 -15.42
CA SER A 100 -2.49 -6.91 -15.54
C SER A 100 -1.70 -7.09 -14.26
N LEU A 101 -0.42 -7.46 -14.39
CA LEU A 101 0.48 -7.62 -13.26
C LEU A 101 1.45 -6.45 -13.20
N LEU A 102 1.46 -5.73 -12.09
CA LEU A 102 2.44 -4.70 -11.80
C LEU A 102 3.42 -5.18 -10.72
N SER A 103 4.63 -4.65 -10.78
CA SER A 103 5.66 -5.00 -9.81
C SER A 103 6.38 -3.76 -9.32
N LYS A 104 6.42 -3.61 -8.00
CA LYS A 104 7.14 -2.54 -7.30
C LYS A 104 7.85 -3.10 -6.06
N GLY A 105 8.91 -2.40 -5.63
CA GLY A 105 9.61 -2.69 -4.39
C GLY A 105 8.99 -2.01 -3.18
N SER A 106 9.50 -2.29 -2.01
CA SER A 106 9.16 -1.66 -0.74
C SER A 106 7.64 -1.57 -0.46
N SER A 107 7.21 -0.58 0.30
CA SER A 107 5.80 -0.27 0.60
C SER A 107 5.04 0.37 -0.58
N LEU A 108 5.70 0.66 -1.69
CA LEU A 108 5.07 1.23 -2.90
C LEU A 108 3.89 0.41 -3.42
N LYS A 109 3.87 -0.90 -3.18
CA LYS A 109 2.73 -1.76 -3.55
C LYS A 109 1.44 -1.39 -2.81
N LEU A 110 1.56 -0.99 -1.54
CA LEU A 110 0.42 -0.48 -0.76
C LEU A 110 -0.01 0.90 -1.26
N CYS A 111 0.96 1.75 -1.63
CA CYS A 111 0.66 3.06 -2.25
C CYS A 111 -0.10 2.90 -3.56
N MET A 112 0.29 1.94 -4.42
CA MET A 112 -0.40 1.66 -5.68
C MET A 112 -1.85 1.22 -5.50
N VAL A 113 -2.14 0.45 -4.45
CA VAL A 113 -3.53 0.12 -4.09
C VAL A 113 -4.26 1.39 -3.63
N ALA A 114 -3.69 2.15 -2.70
CA ALA A 114 -4.33 3.35 -2.17
C ALA A 114 -4.62 4.41 -3.25
N GLU A 115 -3.74 4.57 -4.25
CA GLU A 115 -3.93 5.51 -5.36
C GLU A 115 -4.80 4.99 -6.50
N ASN A 116 -5.32 3.75 -6.40
CA ASN A 116 -6.09 3.09 -7.45
C ASN A 116 -5.29 2.79 -8.73
N ALA A 117 -3.97 2.66 -8.64
CA ALA A 117 -3.13 2.14 -9.74
C ALA A 117 -3.16 0.61 -9.79
N ALA A 118 -3.55 -0.05 -8.70
CA ALA A 118 -3.80 -1.48 -8.62
C ALA A 118 -5.07 -1.75 -7.80
N ASP A 119 -5.79 -2.83 -8.16
CA ASP A 119 -6.99 -3.26 -7.44
C ASP A 119 -6.66 -4.00 -6.17
N CYS A 120 -5.58 -4.79 -6.19
CA CYS A 120 -5.17 -5.51 -4.99
C CYS A 120 -3.67 -5.82 -4.95
N TYR A 121 -3.22 -6.07 -3.71
CA TYR A 121 -1.89 -6.55 -3.39
C TYR A 121 -2.00 -7.77 -2.47
N PRO A 122 -1.92 -9.00 -3.01
CA PRO A 122 -1.73 -10.21 -2.22
C PRO A 122 -0.29 -10.29 -1.73
N ARG A 123 -0.10 -10.49 -0.43
CA ARG A 123 1.21 -10.70 0.18
C ARG A 123 1.23 -12.00 0.96
N PHE A 124 1.58 -13.08 0.29
CA PHE A 124 1.69 -14.44 0.85
C PHE A 124 3.15 -14.82 1.06
N ALA A 125 3.85 -13.92 1.77
CA ALA A 125 5.24 -14.09 2.20
C ALA A 125 5.50 -13.18 3.41
N PRO A 126 6.49 -13.48 4.26
CA PRO A 126 6.75 -12.73 5.48
C PRO A 126 7.00 -11.24 5.25
N THR A 127 6.46 -10.41 6.15
CA THR A 127 6.76 -8.98 6.31
C THR A 127 6.69 -8.62 7.78
N MET A 128 7.24 -7.48 8.15
CA MET A 128 7.16 -6.97 9.51
C MET A 128 6.12 -5.84 9.59
N GLU A 129 5.65 -5.54 10.79
CA GLU A 129 4.66 -4.48 11.01
C GLU A 129 5.09 -3.13 10.44
N TRP A 130 6.36 -2.75 10.57
CA TRP A 130 6.90 -1.49 10.02
C TRP A 130 6.95 -1.41 8.51
N ASP A 131 6.84 -2.56 7.81
CA ASP A 131 6.75 -2.60 6.35
C ASP A 131 5.34 -2.24 5.85
N THR A 132 4.32 -2.37 6.70
CA THR A 132 2.92 -2.36 6.27
C THR A 132 2.06 -1.32 6.98
N ALA A 133 2.36 -0.93 8.19
CA ALA A 133 1.49 -0.11 9.01
C ALA A 133 1.14 1.25 8.36
N ALA A 134 2.12 1.97 7.82
CA ALA A 134 1.87 3.24 7.14
C ALA A 134 0.99 3.07 5.89
N GLY A 135 1.29 2.06 5.06
CA GLY A 135 0.49 1.76 3.88
C GLY A 135 -0.93 1.31 4.21
N ASN A 136 -1.10 0.55 5.30
CA ASN A 136 -2.43 0.15 5.76
C ASN A 136 -3.28 1.36 6.20
N ALA A 137 -2.71 2.30 6.96
CA ALA A 137 -3.41 3.52 7.34
C ALA A 137 -3.85 4.32 6.10
N ILE A 138 -2.95 4.47 5.11
CA ILE A 138 -3.25 5.19 3.86
C ILE A 138 -4.34 4.47 3.05
N ILE A 139 -4.30 3.13 2.93
CA ILE A 139 -5.33 2.35 2.24
C ILE A 139 -6.68 2.50 2.94
N ASN A 140 -6.73 2.38 4.28
CA ASN A 140 -7.98 2.54 5.02
C ASN A 140 -8.59 3.94 4.81
N ALA A 141 -7.78 4.99 4.86
CA ALA A 141 -8.22 6.37 4.62
C ALA A 141 -8.62 6.63 3.16
N ALA A 142 -8.10 5.84 2.21
CA ALA A 142 -8.53 5.84 0.80
C ALA A 142 -9.82 5.02 0.55
N GLY A 143 -10.45 4.46 1.59
CA GLY A 143 -11.68 3.66 1.48
C GLY A 143 -11.44 2.17 1.21
N GLY A 144 -10.20 1.71 1.26
CA GLY A 144 -9.84 0.30 1.09
C GLY A 144 -9.71 -0.46 2.41
N ILE A 145 -9.12 -1.65 2.33
CA ILE A 145 -8.95 -2.54 3.48
C ILE A 145 -7.70 -3.40 3.32
N VAL A 146 -7.08 -3.75 4.44
CA VAL A 146 -6.01 -4.76 4.50
C VAL A 146 -6.45 -5.88 5.44
N ILE A 147 -6.64 -7.06 4.88
CA ILE A 147 -7.17 -8.25 5.58
C ILE A 147 -6.06 -9.26 5.82
N ASP A 148 -5.88 -9.62 7.08
CA ASP A 148 -5.09 -10.77 7.52
C ASP A 148 -5.70 -12.07 6.98
N GLN A 149 -4.95 -12.84 6.22
CA GLN A 149 -5.46 -14.04 5.57
C GLN A 149 -5.54 -15.25 6.51
N THR A 150 -4.96 -15.17 7.69
CA THR A 150 -5.07 -16.20 8.74
C THR A 150 -6.33 -15.99 9.58
N THR A 151 -6.54 -14.78 10.07
CA THR A 151 -7.67 -14.45 10.96
C THR A 151 -8.94 -14.05 10.21
N LYS A 152 -8.81 -13.64 8.93
CA LYS A 152 -9.87 -13.05 8.10
C LYS A 152 -10.44 -11.73 8.65
N GLU A 153 -9.71 -11.09 9.56
CA GLU A 153 -10.00 -9.80 10.13
C GLU A 153 -9.08 -8.71 9.56
N LYS A 154 -9.35 -7.44 9.88
CA LYS A 154 -8.42 -6.33 9.60
C LYS A 154 -7.08 -6.60 10.28
N MET A 155 -5.98 -6.24 9.62
CA MET A 155 -4.65 -6.38 10.21
C MET A 155 -4.55 -5.62 11.52
N LYS A 156 -3.85 -6.25 12.49
CA LYS A 156 -3.55 -5.68 13.81
C LYS A 156 -2.05 -5.42 13.94
N TYR A 157 -1.73 -4.37 14.66
CA TYR A 157 -0.37 -3.88 14.89
C TYR A 157 -0.05 -3.79 16.39
N ASN A 158 1.21 -3.58 16.72
CA ASN A 158 1.70 -3.57 18.09
C ASN A 158 1.40 -4.90 18.80
N LYS A 159 1.63 -5.99 18.08
CA LYS A 159 1.53 -7.36 18.59
C LYS A 159 2.79 -7.73 19.35
N GLU A 160 2.75 -8.77 20.16
CA GLU A 160 3.94 -9.34 20.81
C GLU A 160 4.92 -9.88 19.74
N ASN A 161 4.44 -10.60 18.76
CA ASN A 161 5.21 -10.97 17.57
C ASN A 161 4.94 -9.98 16.44
N LEU A 162 5.95 -9.20 16.07
CA LEU A 162 5.86 -8.15 15.05
C LEU A 162 5.88 -8.67 13.61
N LEU A 163 5.98 -9.99 13.42
CA LEU A 163 5.81 -10.61 12.11
C LEU A 163 4.33 -10.55 11.69
N ASN A 164 4.10 -10.16 10.46
CA ASN A 164 2.76 -10.18 9.87
C ASN A 164 2.39 -11.58 9.37
N ASN A 165 1.13 -11.94 9.53
CA ASN A 165 0.52 -12.98 8.73
C ASN A 165 0.46 -12.56 7.26
N TRP A 166 0.15 -13.50 6.38
CA TRP A 166 -0.19 -13.20 4.99
C TRP A 166 -1.40 -12.26 4.95
N PHE A 167 -1.42 -11.36 3.99
CA PHE A 167 -2.51 -10.39 3.88
C PHE A 167 -2.91 -10.12 2.43
N LEU A 168 -4.10 -9.57 2.29
CA LEU A 168 -4.62 -9.01 1.05
C LEU A 168 -5.01 -7.55 1.29
N ALA A 169 -4.39 -6.65 0.55
CA ALA A 169 -4.76 -5.24 0.52
C ALA A 169 -5.55 -4.95 -0.76
N GLN A 170 -6.66 -4.21 -0.67
CA GLN A 170 -7.51 -3.87 -1.81
C GLN A 170 -8.33 -2.61 -1.54
N LEU A 171 -8.77 -1.91 -2.61
CA LEU A 171 -9.86 -0.94 -2.53
C LEU A 171 -11.21 -1.68 -2.53
N ASN A 172 -12.24 -1.05 -1.93
CA ASN A 172 -13.61 -1.57 -1.88
C ASN A 172 -14.38 -1.21 -3.14
#